data_939576e72552c2dd5c7072294a04f417
#
_entry.id   939576e72552c2dd5c7072294a04f417
#
_cell.length_a   1.000
_cell.length_b   1.000
_cell.length_c   1.000
_cell.angle_alpha   90.00
_cell.angle_beta   90.00
_cell.angle_gamma   90.00
#
_symmetry.space_group_name_H-M   'P 1'
#
loop_
_entity.id
_entity.type
_entity.pdbx_description
1 polymer ?
#
loop_
_entity_poly.entity_id
_entity_poly.type
_entity_poly.pdbx_seq_one_letter_code
_entity_poly.pdbx_strand_id
1 'polypeptide(L)'
;MHARALVLLMCAGQIGSLLPHVVVPAVMTAHLIAPWGLTQAQAGLMAAAYAGGYLLAVPVLTALTDRFDARRILGIGSLCNALATVGFGAFAQGLSSALLLWGLAGAAFAGAYMPGLRALTDRLDSREASRAVTLYTATFSLGVGLSFLVSQWVADHWGWRRAFFVTGLGPLLMVAAAVLLAPVQPPAR
;
A
#
# COMPACT_ATOMS: atom_id res chain seq x y z
N MET A 1 -24.74 0.48 4.37
CA MET A 1 -24.08 1.54 3.55
C MET A 1 -24.53 1.34 2.13
N HIS A 2 -24.89 2.42 1.40
CA HIS A 2 -25.26 2.29 -0.01
C HIS A 2 -24.05 1.88 -0.86
N ALA A 3 -24.25 1.04 -1.89
CA ALA A 3 -23.18 0.52 -2.75
C ALA A 3 -22.23 1.61 -3.29
N ARG A 4 -22.78 2.75 -3.74
CA ARG A 4 -21.98 3.87 -4.23
C ARG A 4 -21.04 4.45 -3.16
N ALA A 5 -21.53 4.61 -1.92
CA ALA A 5 -20.73 5.12 -0.81
C ALA A 5 -19.62 4.14 -0.43
N LEU A 6 -19.91 2.83 -0.46
CA LEU A 6 -18.93 1.78 -0.26
C LEU A 6 -17.80 1.84 -1.29
N VAL A 7 -18.16 1.92 -2.58
CA VAL A 7 -17.17 1.98 -3.67
C VAL A 7 -16.29 3.23 -3.54
N LEU A 8 -16.88 4.39 -3.31
CA LEU A 8 -16.12 5.64 -3.15
C LEU A 8 -15.18 5.60 -1.94
N LEU A 9 -15.64 5.07 -0.81
CA LEU A 9 -14.84 4.89 0.39
C LEU A 9 -13.63 3.98 0.13
N MET A 10 -13.86 2.84 -0.52
CA MET A 10 -12.80 1.89 -0.83
C MET A 10 -11.84 2.42 -1.89
N CYS A 11 -12.32 3.17 -2.89
CA CYS A 11 -11.45 3.82 -3.86
C CYS A 11 -10.58 4.92 -3.22
N ALA A 12 -11.14 5.74 -2.33
CA ALA A 12 -10.38 6.73 -1.59
C ALA A 12 -9.32 6.08 -0.68
N GLY A 13 -9.69 5.01 0.05
CA GLY A 13 -8.76 4.21 0.83
C GLY A 13 -7.64 3.60 -0.02
N GLN A 14 -7.97 3.11 -1.22
CA GLN A 14 -6.99 2.54 -2.16
C GLN A 14 -5.99 3.58 -2.64
N ILE A 15 -6.45 4.77 -3.01
CA ILE A 15 -5.56 5.88 -3.37
C ILE A 15 -4.62 6.19 -2.20
N GLY A 16 -5.16 6.27 -0.97
CA GLY A 16 -4.35 6.46 0.24
C GLY A 16 -3.30 5.37 0.44
N SER A 17 -3.69 4.09 0.31
CA SER A 17 -2.78 2.94 0.44
C SER A 17 -1.66 2.93 -0.61
N LEU A 18 -1.87 3.56 -1.74
CA LEU A 18 -0.90 3.67 -2.83
C LEU A 18 0.07 4.86 -2.68
N LEU A 19 -0.20 5.82 -1.79
CA LEU A 19 0.71 6.95 -1.60
C LEU A 19 2.15 6.55 -1.27
N PRO A 20 2.44 5.51 -0.46
CA PRO A 20 3.81 5.05 -0.26
C PRO A 20 4.38 4.21 -1.41
N HIS A 21 3.56 3.75 -2.36
CA HIS A 21 3.91 2.68 -3.29
C HIS A 21 5.20 2.92 -4.12
N VAL A 22 5.43 4.14 -4.57
CA VAL A 22 6.61 4.51 -5.36
C VAL A 22 7.48 5.59 -4.71
N VAL A 23 7.37 5.79 -3.39
CA VAL A 23 8.18 6.80 -2.69
C VAL A 23 9.68 6.54 -2.82
N VAL A 24 10.14 5.28 -2.71
CA VAL A 24 11.57 4.94 -2.88
C VAL A 24 12.02 5.25 -4.31
N PRO A 25 11.42 4.74 -5.39
CA PRO A 25 11.79 5.12 -6.75
C PRO A 25 11.75 6.63 -6.98
N ALA A 26 10.76 7.35 -6.45
CA ALA A 26 10.62 8.78 -6.63
C ALA A 26 11.78 9.58 -6.05
N VAL A 27 12.28 9.21 -4.86
CA VAL A 27 13.35 9.94 -4.18
C VAL A 27 14.75 9.37 -4.43
N MET A 28 14.86 8.20 -5.05
CA MET A 28 16.07 7.42 -5.13
C MET A 28 17.22 8.18 -5.80
N THR A 29 17.00 8.67 -7.03
CA THR A 29 18.04 9.26 -7.84
C THR A 29 18.59 10.56 -7.23
N ALA A 30 17.70 11.42 -6.76
CA ALA A 30 18.09 12.73 -6.25
C ALA A 30 18.59 12.69 -4.80
N HIS A 31 18.08 11.76 -3.98
CA HIS A 31 18.24 11.85 -2.53
C HIS A 31 18.90 10.64 -1.86
N LEU A 32 19.01 9.47 -2.52
CA LEU A 32 19.54 8.25 -1.87
C LEU A 32 20.82 7.74 -2.53
N ILE A 33 20.94 7.73 -3.85
CA ILE A 33 22.09 7.11 -4.53
C ILE A 33 23.40 7.77 -4.11
N ALA A 34 23.55 9.07 -4.31
CA ALA A 34 24.79 9.76 -4.01
C ALA A 34 25.10 9.82 -2.49
N PRO A 35 24.15 10.20 -1.59
CA PRO A 35 24.44 10.25 -0.16
C PRO A 35 24.79 8.89 0.48
N TRP A 36 24.27 7.79 -0.06
CA TRP A 36 24.53 6.44 0.45
C TRP A 36 25.60 5.68 -0.34
N GLY A 37 26.20 6.30 -1.37
CA GLY A 37 27.20 5.68 -2.22
C GLY A 37 26.72 4.43 -2.95
N LEU A 38 25.43 4.40 -3.36
CA LEU A 38 24.83 3.23 -3.98
C LEU A 38 25.25 3.08 -5.44
N THR A 39 25.54 1.84 -5.83
CA THR A 39 25.64 1.49 -7.25
C THR A 39 24.24 1.41 -7.89
N GLN A 40 24.16 1.47 -9.22
CA GLN A 40 22.89 1.30 -9.95
C GLN A 40 22.25 -0.07 -9.69
N ALA A 41 23.07 -1.13 -9.53
CA ALA A 41 22.59 -2.45 -9.18
C ALA A 41 21.94 -2.48 -7.78
N GLN A 42 22.53 -1.80 -6.79
CA GLN A 42 21.97 -1.68 -5.45
C GLN A 42 20.68 -0.86 -5.42
N ALA A 43 20.60 0.20 -6.22
CA ALA A 43 19.37 0.98 -6.40
C ALA A 43 18.24 0.11 -7.01
N GLY A 44 18.56 -0.69 -8.04
CA GLY A 44 17.64 -1.68 -8.60
C GLY A 44 17.19 -2.72 -7.59
N LEU A 45 18.09 -3.19 -6.73
CA LEU A 45 17.77 -4.15 -5.66
C LEU A 45 16.82 -3.55 -4.62
N MET A 46 16.95 -2.27 -4.28
CA MET A 46 15.98 -1.58 -3.40
C MET A 46 14.57 -1.56 -4.02
N ALA A 47 14.46 -1.24 -5.32
CA ALA A 47 13.17 -1.30 -6.00
C ALA A 47 12.59 -2.72 -6.02
N ALA A 48 13.44 -3.73 -6.25
CA ALA A 48 13.06 -5.15 -6.26
C ALA A 48 12.64 -5.66 -4.86
N ALA A 49 13.18 -5.11 -3.78
CA ALA A 49 12.86 -5.55 -2.42
C ALA A 49 11.37 -5.39 -2.09
N TYR A 50 10.74 -4.31 -2.52
CA TYR A 50 9.30 -4.10 -2.35
C TYR A 50 8.47 -5.15 -3.10
N ALA A 51 8.80 -5.37 -4.37
CA ALA A 51 8.13 -6.39 -5.18
C ALA A 51 8.33 -7.80 -4.61
N GLY A 52 9.53 -8.11 -4.13
CA GLY A 52 9.86 -9.38 -3.47
C GLY A 52 9.03 -9.59 -2.21
N GLY A 53 8.97 -8.61 -1.33
CA GLY A 53 8.14 -8.65 -0.13
C GLY A 53 6.66 -8.87 -0.46
N TYR A 54 6.14 -8.12 -1.45
CA TYR A 54 4.78 -8.28 -1.95
C TYR A 54 4.51 -9.68 -2.47
N LEU A 55 5.35 -10.18 -3.38
CA LEU A 55 5.19 -11.51 -4.00
C LEU A 55 5.21 -12.66 -2.99
N LEU A 56 6.06 -12.58 -1.97
CA LEU A 56 6.14 -13.58 -0.91
C LEU A 56 4.90 -13.55 0.00
N ALA A 57 4.34 -12.37 0.27
CA ALA A 57 3.22 -12.22 1.19
C ALA A 57 1.85 -12.47 0.54
N VAL A 58 1.68 -12.18 -0.76
CA VAL A 58 0.39 -12.30 -1.47
C VAL A 58 -0.27 -13.68 -1.29
N PRO A 59 0.39 -14.82 -1.54
CA PRO A 59 -0.27 -16.12 -1.43
C PRO A 59 -0.81 -16.38 -0.01
N VAL A 60 -0.03 -16.01 1.00
CA VAL A 60 -0.39 -16.22 2.41
C VAL A 60 -1.56 -15.32 2.80
N LEU A 61 -1.46 -14.02 2.53
CA LEU A 61 -2.47 -13.05 2.95
C LEU A 61 -3.78 -13.21 2.17
N THR A 62 -3.71 -13.61 0.90
CA THR A 62 -4.91 -13.92 0.12
C THR A 62 -5.59 -15.20 0.64
N ALA A 63 -4.84 -16.26 0.94
CA ALA A 63 -5.40 -17.48 1.53
C ALA A 63 -6.04 -17.24 2.91
N LEU A 64 -5.50 -16.31 3.69
CA LEU A 64 -6.09 -15.91 4.98
C LEU A 64 -7.50 -15.29 4.82
N THR A 65 -7.82 -14.66 3.69
CA THR A 65 -9.16 -14.13 3.43
C THR A 65 -10.22 -15.22 3.24
N ASP A 66 -9.82 -16.49 3.04
CA ASP A 66 -10.75 -17.63 3.02
C ASP A 66 -11.18 -18.07 4.43
N ARG A 67 -10.42 -17.68 5.46
CA ARG A 67 -10.66 -18.06 6.86
C ARG A 67 -11.18 -16.89 7.71
N PHE A 68 -10.77 -15.68 7.35
CA PHE A 68 -11.09 -14.46 8.09
C PHE A 68 -11.76 -13.44 7.18
N ASP A 69 -12.63 -12.60 7.76
CA ASP A 69 -13.20 -11.46 7.01
C ASP A 69 -12.07 -10.61 6.39
N ALA A 70 -12.12 -10.45 5.08
CA ALA A 70 -11.12 -9.72 4.30
C ALA A 70 -10.87 -8.30 4.83
N ARG A 71 -11.87 -7.67 5.46
CA ARG A 71 -11.73 -6.34 6.08
C ARG A 71 -10.70 -6.31 7.22
N ARG A 72 -10.55 -7.41 7.98
CA ARG A 72 -9.57 -7.49 9.08
C ARG A 72 -8.16 -7.53 8.52
N ILE A 73 -7.94 -8.35 7.49
CA ILE A 73 -6.64 -8.46 6.82
C ILE A 73 -6.29 -7.14 6.14
N LEU A 74 -7.28 -6.53 5.48
CA LEU A 74 -7.16 -5.20 4.88
C LEU A 74 -6.73 -4.13 5.90
N GLY A 75 -7.41 -4.06 7.05
CA GLY A 75 -7.10 -3.07 8.09
C GLY A 75 -5.70 -3.27 8.68
N ILE A 76 -5.35 -4.51 9.02
CA ILE A 76 -4.03 -4.86 9.57
C ILE A 76 -2.93 -4.63 8.52
N GLY A 77 -3.12 -5.09 7.28
CA GLY A 77 -2.16 -4.89 6.19
C GLY A 77 -1.91 -3.41 5.91
N SER A 78 -2.97 -2.60 5.88
CA SER A 78 -2.86 -1.15 5.69
C SER A 78 -2.15 -0.45 6.84
N LEU A 79 -2.42 -0.86 8.09
CA LEU A 79 -1.71 -0.33 9.25
C LEU A 79 -0.23 -0.70 9.22
N CYS A 80 0.09 -1.96 8.93
CA CYS A 80 1.47 -2.41 8.76
C CYS A 80 2.19 -1.67 7.63
N ASN A 81 1.50 -1.38 6.52
CA ASN A 81 2.05 -0.60 5.42
C ASN A 81 2.38 0.84 5.85
N ALA A 82 1.48 1.49 6.60
CA ALA A 82 1.74 2.80 7.19
C ALA A 82 2.98 2.78 8.09
N LEU A 83 3.03 1.82 9.03
CA LEU A 83 4.13 1.69 9.98
C LEU A 83 5.47 1.36 9.31
N ALA A 84 5.48 0.45 8.33
CA ALA A 84 6.69 0.09 7.59
C ALA A 84 7.22 1.28 6.77
N THR A 85 6.33 2.05 6.15
CA THR A 85 6.71 3.24 5.39
C THR A 85 7.28 4.34 6.30
N VAL A 86 6.60 4.65 7.40
CA VAL A 86 7.10 5.60 8.41
C VAL A 86 8.42 5.11 9.01
N GLY A 87 8.51 3.81 9.29
CA GLY A 87 9.73 3.15 9.77
C GLY A 87 10.91 3.30 8.80
N PHE A 88 10.66 3.22 7.49
CA PHE A 88 11.70 3.50 6.50
C PHE A 88 12.22 4.94 6.64
N GLY A 89 11.33 5.92 6.69
CA GLY A 89 11.72 7.33 6.87
C GLY A 89 12.51 7.58 8.16
N ALA A 90 12.17 6.86 9.24
CA ALA A 90 12.83 7.02 10.54
C ALA A 90 14.17 6.28 10.63
N PHE A 91 14.26 5.06 10.16
CA PHE A 91 15.36 4.13 10.49
C PHE A 91 16.23 3.74 9.31
N ALA A 92 15.87 4.05 8.06
CA ALA A 92 16.74 3.73 6.92
C ALA A 92 17.99 4.62 6.92
N GLN A 93 19.17 3.95 6.95
CA GLN A 93 20.48 4.62 7.01
C GLN A 93 21.45 4.14 5.92
N GLY A 94 21.03 3.18 5.09
CA GLY A 94 21.83 2.61 4.03
C GLY A 94 21.14 1.39 3.41
N LEU A 95 21.84 0.70 2.51
CA LEU A 95 21.27 -0.36 1.69
C LEU A 95 20.55 -1.45 2.51
N SER A 96 21.22 -2.03 3.51
CA SER A 96 20.68 -3.18 4.27
C SER A 96 19.37 -2.85 5.00
N SER A 97 19.35 -1.72 5.72
CA SER A 97 18.14 -1.25 6.40
C SER A 97 17.04 -0.89 5.42
N ALA A 98 17.40 -0.31 4.28
CA ALA A 98 16.43 0.03 3.23
C ALA A 98 15.80 -1.22 2.60
N LEU A 99 16.59 -2.25 2.27
CA LEU A 99 16.09 -3.51 1.72
C LEU A 99 15.07 -4.17 2.66
N LEU A 100 15.42 -4.25 3.96
CA LEU A 100 14.54 -4.85 4.95
C LEU A 100 13.23 -4.07 5.11
N LEU A 101 13.33 -2.77 5.39
CA LEU A 101 12.16 -1.94 5.67
C LEU A 101 11.25 -1.79 4.45
N TRP A 102 11.85 -1.67 3.26
CA TRP A 102 11.08 -1.55 2.02
C TRP A 102 10.45 -2.87 1.58
N GLY A 103 11.14 -4.00 1.82
CA GLY A 103 10.57 -5.34 1.65
C GLY A 103 9.38 -5.59 2.59
N LEU A 104 9.48 -5.16 3.86
CA LEU A 104 8.37 -5.22 4.81
C LEU A 104 7.18 -4.34 4.37
N ALA A 105 7.43 -3.16 3.82
CA ALA A 105 6.38 -2.31 3.27
C ALA A 105 5.65 -2.99 2.09
N GLY A 106 6.39 -3.65 1.20
CA GLY A 106 5.82 -4.45 0.12
C GLY A 106 4.98 -5.62 0.63
N ALA A 107 5.48 -6.37 1.61
CA ALA A 107 4.74 -7.46 2.24
C ALA A 107 3.45 -6.97 2.91
N ALA A 108 3.49 -5.83 3.59
CA ALA A 108 2.33 -5.23 4.22
C ALA A 108 1.28 -4.76 3.18
N PHE A 109 1.74 -4.19 2.05
CA PHE A 109 0.86 -3.78 0.96
C PHE A 109 0.10 -4.95 0.33
N ALA A 110 0.66 -6.16 0.32
CA ALA A 110 -0.04 -7.36 -0.10
C ALA A 110 -1.32 -7.61 0.72
N GLY A 111 -1.33 -7.24 2.00
CA GLY A 111 -2.51 -7.27 2.86
C GLY A 111 -3.52 -6.16 2.59
N ALA A 112 -3.13 -5.10 1.89
CA ALA A 112 -4.01 -3.99 1.57
C ALA A 112 -4.71 -4.17 0.21
N TYR A 113 -3.98 -4.52 -0.86
CA TYR A 113 -4.52 -4.50 -2.21
C TYR A 113 -5.51 -5.64 -2.49
N MET A 114 -5.07 -6.90 -2.44
CA MET A 114 -5.92 -8.05 -2.76
C MET A 114 -7.04 -8.29 -1.75
N PRO A 115 -6.79 -8.24 -0.43
CA PRO A 115 -7.86 -8.29 0.55
C PRO A 115 -8.84 -7.10 0.44
N GLY A 116 -8.38 -5.93 0.00
CA GLY A 116 -9.24 -4.77 -0.27
C GLY A 116 -10.23 -5.02 -1.40
N LEU A 117 -9.77 -5.60 -2.50
CA LEU A 117 -10.62 -5.98 -3.61
C LEU A 117 -11.69 -7.00 -3.16
N ARG A 118 -11.29 -8.03 -2.40
CA ARG A 118 -12.21 -9.02 -1.85
C ARG A 118 -13.19 -8.40 -0.85
N ALA A 119 -12.72 -7.56 0.07
CA ALA A 119 -13.58 -6.88 1.03
C ALA A 119 -14.65 -6.02 0.34
N LEU A 120 -14.33 -5.43 -0.81
CA LEU A 120 -15.26 -4.69 -1.63
C LEU A 120 -16.30 -5.62 -2.28
N THR A 121 -15.85 -6.67 -2.97
CA THR A 121 -16.72 -7.58 -3.72
C THR A 121 -17.63 -8.43 -2.84
N ASP A 122 -17.18 -8.84 -1.66
CA ASP A 122 -17.98 -9.61 -0.69
C ASP A 122 -19.23 -8.85 -0.17
N ARG A 123 -19.33 -7.55 -0.44
CA ARG A 123 -20.38 -6.64 0.05
C ARG A 123 -21.28 -6.07 -1.05
N LEU A 124 -21.12 -6.56 -2.27
CA LEU A 124 -21.84 -6.08 -3.45
C LEU A 124 -22.48 -7.26 -4.18
N ASP A 125 -23.58 -7.02 -4.89
CA ASP A 125 -24.11 -8.00 -5.82
C ASP A 125 -23.20 -8.15 -7.07
N SER A 126 -23.40 -9.21 -7.85
CA SER A 126 -22.51 -9.55 -8.99
C SER A 126 -22.39 -8.44 -10.02
N ARG A 127 -23.46 -7.68 -10.26
CA ARG A 127 -23.49 -6.59 -11.25
C ARG A 127 -22.76 -5.35 -10.72
N GLU A 128 -22.97 -5.01 -9.45
CA GLU A 128 -22.31 -3.90 -8.78
C GLU A 128 -20.84 -4.20 -8.56
N ALA A 129 -20.49 -5.45 -8.17
CA ALA A 129 -19.13 -5.91 -7.96
C ALA A 129 -18.26 -5.73 -9.21
N SER A 130 -18.75 -6.10 -10.40
CA SER A 130 -18.00 -5.95 -11.65
C SER A 130 -17.60 -4.49 -11.92
N ARG A 131 -18.53 -3.54 -11.73
CA ARG A 131 -18.25 -2.11 -11.89
C ARG A 131 -17.31 -1.59 -10.81
N ALA A 132 -17.50 -2.05 -9.57
CA ALA A 132 -16.67 -1.66 -8.44
C ALA A 132 -15.22 -2.12 -8.62
N VAL A 133 -15.00 -3.34 -9.11
CA VAL A 133 -13.66 -3.87 -9.46
C VAL A 133 -12.98 -2.97 -10.48
N THR A 134 -13.68 -2.60 -11.56
CA THR A 134 -13.13 -1.73 -12.60
C THR A 134 -12.71 -0.37 -12.02
N LEU A 135 -13.54 0.27 -11.20
CA LEU A 135 -13.23 1.54 -10.57
C LEU A 135 -12.07 1.42 -9.58
N TYR A 136 -12.11 0.41 -8.72
CA TYR A 136 -11.05 0.14 -7.73
C TYR A 136 -9.70 -0.10 -8.41
N THR A 137 -9.69 -0.88 -9.49
CA THR A 137 -8.46 -1.13 -10.26
C THR A 137 -7.98 0.13 -10.99
N ALA A 138 -8.89 0.93 -11.54
CA ALA A 138 -8.53 2.20 -12.20
C ALA A 138 -7.88 3.20 -11.22
N THR A 139 -8.30 3.21 -9.94
CA THR A 139 -7.66 4.06 -8.91
C THR A 139 -6.22 3.71 -8.64
N PHE A 140 -5.74 2.52 -9.05
CA PHE A 140 -4.33 2.13 -8.92
C PHE A 140 -3.40 3.10 -9.67
N SER A 141 -3.67 3.35 -10.95
CA SER A 141 -2.86 4.28 -11.75
C SER A 141 -2.88 5.71 -11.19
N LEU A 142 -4.06 6.16 -10.71
CA LEU A 142 -4.19 7.47 -10.07
C LEU A 142 -3.38 7.54 -8.78
N GLY A 143 -3.48 6.53 -7.93
CA GLY A 143 -2.75 6.45 -6.66
C GLY A 143 -1.23 6.41 -6.86
N VAL A 144 -0.75 5.63 -7.84
CA VAL A 144 0.68 5.57 -8.20
C VAL A 144 1.17 6.92 -8.72
N GLY A 145 0.40 7.58 -9.60
CA GLY A 145 0.74 8.92 -10.09
C GLY A 145 0.82 9.95 -8.95
N LEU A 146 -0.17 9.96 -8.05
CA LEU A 146 -0.15 10.82 -6.86
C LEU A 146 1.00 10.50 -5.92
N SER A 147 1.31 9.21 -5.72
CA SER A 147 2.47 8.77 -4.93
C SER A 147 3.75 9.41 -5.44
N PHE A 148 3.99 9.35 -6.74
CA PHE A 148 5.19 9.93 -7.36
C PHE A 148 5.25 11.45 -7.15
N LEU A 149 4.17 12.17 -7.49
CA LEU A 149 4.10 13.62 -7.37
C LEU A 149 4.28 14.10 -5.93
N VAL A 150 3.54 13.50 -4.97
CA VAL A 150 3.62 13.87 -3.56
C VAL A 150 5.00 13.55 -3.00
N SER A 151 5.54 12.38 -3.30
CA SER A 151 6.85 11.95 -2.80
C SER A 151 7.96 12.88 -3.28
N GLN A 152 7.98 13.17 -4.58
CA GLN A 152 8.99 14.07 -5.16
C GLN A 152 8.86 15.47 -4.59
N TRP A 153 7.66 16.04 -4.59
CA TRP A 153 7.43 17.40 -4.11
C TRP A 153 7.84 17.56 -2.62
N VAL A 154 7.43 16.62 -1.77
CA VAL A 154 7.79 16.65 -0.34
C VAL A 154 9.30 16.48 -0.16
N ALA A 155 9.93 15.57 -0.91
CA ALA A 155 11.36 15.33 -0.81
C ALA A 155 12.20 16.55 -1.21
N ASP A 156 11.80 17.25 -2.27
CA ASP A 156 12.51 18.42 -2.78
C ASP A 156 12.40 19.64 -1.83
N HIS A 157 11.26 19.81 -1.14
CA HIS A 157 11.04 20.98 -0.29
C HIS A 157 11.39 20.73 1.19
N TRP A 158 11.18 19.50 1.68
CA TRP A 158 11.30 19.19 3.11
C TRP A 158 12.25 18.03 3.41
N GLY A 159 12.86 17.46 2.38
CA GLY A 159 13.79 16.34 2.48
C GLY A 159 13.10 14.97 2.40
N TRP A 160 13.84 14.00 1.88
CA TRP A 160 13.33 12.68 1.51
C TRP A 160 12.69 11.91 2.68
N ARG A 161 13.20 12.05 3.91
CA ARG A 161 12.63 11.36 5.08
C ARG A 161 11.17 11.77 5.32
N ARG A 162 10.86 13.05 5.15
CA ARG A 162 9.49 13.57 5.31
C ARG A 162 8.53 13.04 4.24
N ALA A 163 9.02 12.71 3.05
CA ALA A 163 8.20 12.07 2.02
C ALA A 163 7.63 10.73 2.52
N PHE A 164 8.43 9.94 3.26
CA PHE A 164 7.94 8.68 3.86
C PHE A 164 6.94 8.92 5.00
N PHE A 165 7.12 9.95 5.80
CA PHE A 165 6.16 10.28 6.86
C PHE A 165 4.83 10.74 6.27
N VAL A 166 4.85 11.62 5.27
CA VAL A 166 3.64 12.12 4.63
C VAL A 166 2.90 11.01 3.88
N THR A 167 3.61 10.27 3.03
CA THR A 167 2.99 9.19 2.24
C THR A 167 2.56 8.03 3.12
N GLY A 168 3.28 7.73 4.22
CA GLY A 168 2.95 6.70 5.19
C GLY A 168 1.65 6.95 5.96
N LEU A 169 1.15 8.19 6.00
CA LEU A 169 -0.18 8.49 6.55
C LEU A 169 -1.32 8.05 5.62
N GLY A 170 -1.04 7.94 4.32
CA GLY A 170 -2.06 7.59 3.32
C GLY A 170 -2.80 6.28 3.60
N PRO A 171 -2.13 5.18 3.93
CA PRO A 171 -2.79 3.90 4.24
C PRO A 171 -3.76 3.96 5.42
N LEU A 172 -3.67 4.97 6.31
CA LEU A 172 -4.63 5.15 7.40
C LEU A 172 -6.05 5.45 6.89
N LEU A 173 -6.19 6.01 5.68
CA LEU A 173 -7.49 6.14 5.02
C LEU A 173 -8.13 4.79 4.76
N MET A 174 -7.34 3.79 4.36
CA MET A 174 -7.83 2.43 4.17
C MET A 174 -8.11 1.74 5.50
N VAL A 175 -7.33 2.01 6.56
CA VAL A 175 -7.64 1.53 7.91
C VAL A 175 -9.01 2.06 8.35
N ALA A 176 -9.26 3.35 8.16
CA ALA A 176 -10.55 3.97 8.47
C ALA A 176 -11.68 3.32 7.63
N ALA A 177 -11.46 3.12 6.33
CA ALA A 177 -12.41 2.42 5.47
C ALA A 177 -12.70 1.00 5.98
N ALA A 178 -11.68 0.22 6.33
CA ALA A 178 -11.83 -1.14 6.85
C ALA A 178 -12.65 -1.19 8.16
N VAL A 179 -12.48 -0.20 9.03
CA VAL A 179 -13.26 -0.10 10.28
C VAL A 179 -14.74 0.17 10.00
N LEU A 180 -15.03 1.00 9.00
CA LEU A 180 -16.40 1.37 8.62
C LEU A 180 -17.15 0.27 7.85
N LEU A 181 -16.45 -0.75 7.33
CA LEU A 181 -17.07 -1.86 6.63
C LEU A 181 -17.90 -2.73 7.58
N ALA A 182 -19.10 -3.13 7.17
CA ALA A 182 -19.88 -4.13 7.87
C ALA A 182 -19.14 -5.48 7.90
N PRO A 183 -19.20 -6.26 9.00
CA PRO A 183 -18.61 -7.58 9.04
C PRO A 183 -19.30 -8.53 8.06
N VAL A 184 -18.50 -9.36 7.39
CA VAL A 184 -19.00 -10.46 6.54
C VAL A 184 -18.35 -11.75 7.04
N GLN A 185 -19.17 -12.80 7.19
CA GLN A 185 -18.64 -14.11 7.53
C GLN A 185 -18.03 -14.74 6.27
N PRO A 186 -16.82 -15.32 6.35
CA PRO A 186 -16.29 -16.12 5.26
C PRO A 186 -17.23 -17.27 4.95
N PRO A 187 -17.29 -17.74 3.69
CA PRO A 187 -18.12 -18.88 3.34
C PRO A 187 -17.74 -20.11 4.20
N ALA A 188 -18.75 -20.76 4.78
CA ALA A 188 -18.55 -22.02 5.51
C ALA A 188 -17.98 -23.06 4.52
N ARG A 189 -16.91 -23.74 4.94
CA ARG A 189 -16.34 -24.86 4.18
C ARG A 189 -17.18 -26.11 4.38
#